data_c438199aabac83f140e9692046f2aee0
#
_entry.id   c438199aabac83f140e9692046f2aee0
#
_cell.length_a   1.000
_cell.length_b   1.000
_cell.length_c   1.000
_cell.angle_alpha   90.00
_cell.angle_beta   90.00
_cell.angle_gamma   90.00
#
_symmetry.space_group_name_H-M   'P 1'
#
loop_
_entity.id
_entity.type
_entity.pdbx_description
1 polymer ?
#
loop_
_entity_poly.entity_id
_entity_poly.type
_entity_poly.pdbx_seq_one_letter_code
_entity_poly.pdbx_strand_id
1 'polypeptide(L)'
;MKGSSSSSTGYPTPPPSPKHDSGPAMNTSSSDPNAMPSSTSGVDGMSQSRQNTLQSQPSQKHEVSIFLAATESFSQKNTNCSIQESLDRFAPLMQQSKQEGYPVRAYISVALGCPFEGPDTDPHVVANLAVKLLEMGADEISVADTTGMGTAPRTRTLLRTLHEAGVRNEDLALHFHDTFGQALVNTMISLEQGIRTFDSAVGGLGGCPYSPGATGNVSTEDLVYTLHSLGANTGVDLEEVSRIGGWITGEIGKGNSSSAGKATMARLRREASA
;
A
#
# COMPACT_ATOMS: atom_id res chain seq x y z
N MET A 1 45.73 -30.15 5.56
CA MET A 1 44.50 -30.14 6.38
C MET A 1 44.47 -28.82 7.14
N LYS A 2 43.71 -27.86 6.69
CA LYS A 2 43.33 -26.66 7.47
C LYS A 2 41.87 -26.42 7.16
N GLY A 3 41.01 -26.57 8.19
CA GLY A 3 39.58 -26.37 8.09
C GLY A 3 39.25 -24.89 8.00
N SER A 4 38.39 -24.54 7.04
CA SER A 4 37.80 -23.24 6.93
C SER A 4 36.52 -23.19 7.80
N SER A 5 36.52 -22.38 8.83
CA SER A 5 35.38 -22.07 9.65
C SER A 5 34.50 -21.05 8.91
N SER A 6 33.28 -21.45 8.55
CA SER A 6 32.24 -20.56 8.07
C SER A 6 31.64 -19.80 9.28
N SER A 7 31.81 -18.48 9.32
CA SER A 7 31.14 -17.62 10.28
C SER A 7 29.71 -17.32 9.76
N SER A 8 28.71 -17.89 10.44
CA SER A 8 27.31 -17.49 10.27
C SER A 8 27.10 -16.14 10.97
N THR A 9 26.88 -15.07 10.21
CA THR A 9 26.40 -13.80 10.74
C THR A 9 24.89 -13.90 10.98
N GLY A 10 24.52 -14.37 12.17
CA GLY A 10 23.13 -14.34 12.61
C GLY A 10 22.70 -12.91 12.94
N TYR A 11 21.56 -12.48 12.44
CA TYR A 11 20.90 -11.25 12.88
C TYR A 11 20.51 -11.39 14.37
N PRO A 12 20.65 -10.33 15.19
CA PRO A 12 20.23 -10.38 16.58
C PRO A 12 18.70 -10.54 16.67
N THR A 13 18.26 -11.53 17.43
CA THR A 13 16.85 -11.72 17.79
C THR A 13 16.41 -10.57 18.70
N PRO A 14 15.24 -9.95 18.46
CA PRO A 14 14.70 -8.92 19.34
C PRO A 14 14.35 -9.51 20.72
N PRO A 15 14.45 -8.71 21.80
CA PRO A 15 14.08 -9.14 23.14
C PRO A 15 12.57 -9.43 23.22
N PRO A 16 12.12 -10.34 24.12
CA PRO A 16 10.71 -10.66 24.29
C PRO A 16 9.94 -9.44 24.83
N SER A 17 8.76 -9.23 24.30
CA SER A 17 7.83 -8.16 24.68
C SER A 17 7.43 -8.27 26.17
N PRO A 18 7.30 -7.16 26.93
CA PRO A 18 6.83 -7.21 28.30
C PRO A 18 5.36 -7.65 28.35
N LYS A 19 5.05 -8.54 29.29
CA LYS A 19 3.69 -9.00 29.56
C LYS A 19 2.88 -7.83 30.13
N HIS A 20 1.76 -7.50 29.51
CA HIS A 20 0.81 -6.56 30.06
C HIS A 20 0.06 -7.20 31.22
N ASP A 21 0.24 -6.65 32.41
CA ASP A 21 -0.60 -6.93 33.58
C ASP A 21 -1.95 -6.21 33.40
N SER A 22 -3.02 -6.99 33.52
CA SER A 22 -4.39 -6.51 33.51
C SER A 22 -4.74 -5.92 34.88
N GLY A 23 -4.78 -4.59 34.96
CA GLY A 23 -5.35 -3.86 36.10
C GLY A 23 -6.87 -3.74 36.01
N PRO A 24 -7.60 -3.51 37.14
CA PRO A 24 -9.03 -3.73 37.23
C PRO A 24 -9.88 -2.62 36.60
N ALA A 25 -11.04 -3.05 36.08
CA ALA A 25 -12.07 -2.21 35.48
C ALA A 25 -12.65 -1.19 36.51
N MET A 26 -12.68 0.10 36.15
CA MET A 26 -13.49 1.10 36.83
C MET A 26 -14.82 1.29 36.09
N ASN A 27 -15.87 0.97 36.81
CA ASN A 27 -17.25 1.36 36.52
C ASN A 27 -17.43 2.88 36.78
N THR A 28 -17.91 3.62 35.78
CA THR A 28 -18.60 4.89 36.06
C THR A 28 -19.86 4.99 35.22
N SER A 29 -20.95 5.02 35.94
CA SER A 29 -22.28 5.36 35.50
C SER A 29 -22.45 6.88 35.30
N SER A 30 -23.34 7.23 34.38
CA SER A 30 -24.33 8.32 34.50
C SER A 30 -24.28 9.42 33.45
N SER A 31 -25.49 9.59 32.95
CA SER A 31 -26.27 10.80 32.67
C SER A 31 -25.99 11.54 31.36
N ASP A 32 -26.93 11.29 30.47
CA ASP A 32 -27.41 12.22 29.45
C ASP A 32 -27.96 13.50 30.07
N PRO A 33 -27.66 14.68 29.55
CA PRO A 33 -28.71 15.57 29.15
C PRO A 33 -28.35 16.44 27.94
N ASN A 34 -29.10 16.36 26.86
CA ASN A 34 -29.59 17.58 26.19
C ASN A 34 -30.49 17.25 25.01
N ALA A 35 -31.75 17.56 25.25
CA ALA A 35 -32.79 17.67 24.24
C ALA A 35 -32.51 18.86 23.30
N MET A 36 -32.72 18.68 22.01
CA MET A 36 -32.77 19.75 21.01
C MET A 36 -34.12 20.47 21.07
N PRO A 37 -34.15 21.79 20.93
CA PRO A 37 -35.38 22.49 20.62
C PRO A 37 -35.63 22.57 19.13
N SER A 38 -36.84 22.21 18.71
CA SER A 38 -37.40 22.46 17.39
C SER A 38 -37.66 23.95 17.19
N SER A 39 -37.20 24.55 16.09
CA SER A 39 -37.77 25.80 15.58
C SER A 39 -37.98 25.71 14.09
N THR A 40 -39.26 25.67 13.74
CA THR A 40 -39.78 25.93 12.38
C THR A 40 -39.80 27.43 12.15
N SER A 41 -39.17 27.89 11.06
CA SER A 41 -39.66 29.09 10.35
C SER A 41 -39.11 29.08 8.93
N GLY A 42 -39.98 29.20 7.95
CA GLY A 42 -39.77 29.12 6.54
C GLY A 42 -39.01 30.30 5.94
N VAL A 43 -38.42 30.02 4.80
CA VAL A 43 -38.22 31.02 3.74
C VAL A 43 -38.40 30.30 2.40
N ASP A 44 -39.48 30.71 1.78
CA ASP A 44 -39.72 30.58 0.33
C ASP A 44 -38.68 31.39 -0.46
N GLY A 45 -38.33 30.86 -1.63
CA GLY A 45 -37.73 31.65 -2.70
C GLY A 45 -36.23 31.53 -2.84
N MET A 46 -35.81 30.51 -3.60
CA MET A 46 -34.74 30.58 -4.63
C MET A 46 -34.68 29.23 -5.37
N SER A 47 -35.74 28.96 -6.10
CA SER A 47 -35.74 27.91 -7.12
C SER A 47 -35.44 28.59 -8.48
N GLN A 48 -34.60 27.92 -9.27
CA GLN A 48 -34.23 28.20 -10.67
C GLN A 48 -32.91 28.94 -10.89
N SER A 49 -31.76 28.26 -10.64
CA SER A 49 -30.55 28.41 -11.47
C SER A 49 -29.41 27.44 -11.12
N ARG A 50 -29.71 26.23 -10.64
CA ARG A 50 -28.66 25.17 -10.45
C ARG A 50 -28.98 23.90 -11.23
N GLN A 51 -29.67 23.99 -12.34
CA GLN A 51 -29.80 22.90 -13.28
C GLN A 51 -29.09 23.32 -14.57
N ASN A 52 -27.80 23.15 -14.67
CA ASN A 52 -27.06 22.89 -15.89
C ASN A 52 -25.56 23.05 -15.63
N THR A 53 -24.96 22.08 -14.94
CA THR A 53 -23.56 21.71 -15.11
C THR A 53 -23.34 20.32 -14.48
N LEU A 54 -24.16 19.36 -14.85
CA LEU A 54 -23.71 17.97 -14.85
C LEU A 54 -22.82 17.79 -16.06
N GLN A 55 -21.61 18.40 -16.02
CA GLN A 55 -20.53 17.93 -16.84
C GLN A 55 -20.37 16.45 -16.50
N SER A 56 -20.54 15.62 -17.53
CA SER A 56 -20.29 14.19 -17.47
C SER A 56 -18.94 13.96 -16.80
N GLN A 57 -18.97 13.54 -15.53
CA GLN A 57 -17.77 13.01 -14.90
C GLN A 57 -17.31 11.86 -15.81
N PRO A 58 -16.01 11.77 -16.13
CA PRO A 58 -15.51 10.62 -16.86
C PRO A 58 -15.97 9.40 -16.08
N SER A 59 -16.63 8.46 -16.80
CA SER A 59 -17.14 7.22 -16.20
C SER A 59 -16.01 6.62 -15.39
N GLN A 60 -16.17 6.55 -14.06
CA GLN A 60 -15.20 5.89 -13.20
C GLN A 60 -15.06 4.47 -13.72
N LYS A 61 -13.91 4.18 -14.32
CA LYS A 61 -13.58 2.83 -14.74
C LYS A 61 -13.32 2.04 -13.45
N HIS A 62 -14.22 1.14 -13.12
CA HIS A 62 -13.99 0.18 -12.06
C HIS A 62 -12.89 -0.78 -12.50
N GLU A 63 -12.00 -1.14 -11.58
CA GLU A 63 -10.94 -2.12 -11.77
C GLU A 63 -11.19 -3.31 -10.85
N VAL A 64 -10.90 -4.50 -11.31
CA VAL A 64 -10.94 -5.72 -10.50
C VAL A 64 -9.53 -6.04 -10.03
N SER A 65 -9.34 -6.14 -8.71
CA SER A 65 -8.05 -6.49 -8.12
C SER A 65 -8.06 -7.94 -7.64
N ILE A 66 -7.03 -8.70 -8.01
CA ILE A 66 -6.78 -10.07 -7.54
C ILE A 66 -5.44 -10.14 -6.79
N PHE A 67 -5.36 -11.03 -5.81
CA PHE A 67 -4.21 -11.13 -4.90
C PHE A 67 -3.63 -12.54 -4.92
N LEU A 68 -2.40 -12.65 -5.38
CA LEU A 68 -1.58 -13.86 -5.40
C LEU A 68 -0.37 -13.69 -4.46
N ALA A 69 0.30 -14.77 -4.12
CA ALA A 69 1.56 -14.73 -3.36
C ALA A 69 2.69 -15.42 -4.12
N ALA A 70 3.93 -14.97 -3.89
CA ALA A 70 5.12 -15.58 -4.47
C ALA A 70 5.62 -16.82 -3.69
N THR A 71 5.02 -17.11 -2.52
CA THR A 71 5.39 -18.27 -1.69
C THR A 71 4.16 -19.08 -1.28
N GLU A 72 4.30 -20.41 -1.25
CA GLU A 72 3.20 -21.30 -0.86
C GLU A 72 2.78 -21.11 0.59
N SER A 73 3.74 -20.90 1.48
CA SER A 73 3.46 -20.65 2.90
C SER A 73 2.58 -19.41 3.12
N PHE A 74 2.86 -18.33 2.39
CA PHE A 74 2.05 -17.12 2.48
C PHE A 74 0.68 -17.31 1.83
N SER A 75 0.60 -17.97 0.67
CA SER A 75 -0.65 -18.30 0.00
C SER A 75 -1.58 -19.08 0.93
N GLN A 76 -1.10 -20.16 1.54
CA GLN A 76 -1.86 -20.97 2.50
C GLN A 76 -2.34 -20.16 3.72
N LYS A 77 -1.49 -19.30 4.27
CA LYS A 77 -1.85 -18.50 5.45
C LYS A 77 -2.82 -17.36 5.15
N ASN A 78 -2.66 -16.71 4.00
CA ASN A 78 -3.42 -15.51 3.63
C ASN A 78 -4.75 -15.83 2.93
N THR A 79 -4.76 -16.81 2.03
CA THR A 79 -5.92 -17.13 1.17
C THR A 79 -6.44 -18.55 1.35
N ASN A 80 -5.80 -19.33 2.23
CA ASN A 80 -6.14 -20.76 2.51
C ASN A 80 -6.21 -21.62 1.24
N CYS A 81 -5.28 -21.41 0.33
CA CYS A 81 -5.12 -22.23 -0.88
C CYS A 81 -3.68 -22.16 -1.41
N SER A 82 -3.30 -23.11 -2.27
CA SER A 82 -2.02 -23.07 -2.97
C SER A 82 -1.97 -21.97 -4.02
N ILE A 83 -0.78 -21.65 -4.50
CA ILE A 83 -0.60 -20.70 -5.61
C ILE A 83 -1.36 -21.20 -6.84
N GLN A 84 -1.28 -22.49 -7.16
CA GLN A 84 -1.97 -23.07 -8.31
C GLN A 84 -3.49 -22.97 -8.17
N GLU A 85 -4.06 -23.30 -7.00
CA GLU A 85 -5.49 -23.14 -6.73
C GLU A 85 -5.94 -21.69 -6.81
N SER A 86 -5.09 -20.71 -6.42
CA SER A 86 -5.37 -19.29 -6.60
C SER A 86 -5.49 -18.93 -8.08
N LEU A 87 -4.55 -19.39 -8.91
CA LEU A 87 -4.59 -19.17 -10.36
C LEU A 87 -5.84 -19.79 -11.00
N ASP A 88 -6.22 -21.01 -10.61
CA ASP A 88 -7.41 -21.69 -11.10
C ASP A 88 -8.70 -20.94 -10.73
N ARG A 89 -8.77 -20.36 -9.53
CA ARG A 89 -9.89 -19.52 -9.08
C ARG A 89 -9.96 -18.19 -9.83
N PHE A 90 -8.81 -17.60 -10.17
CA PHE A 90 -8.76 -16.31 -10.85
C PHE A 90 -9.10 -16.40 -12.34
N ALA A 91 -8.84 -17.52 -13.01
CA ALA A 91 -9.07 -17.67 -14.43
C ALA A 91 -10.51 -17.31 -14.86
N PRO A 92 -11.58 -17.87 -14.28
CA PRO A 92 -12.95 -17.50 -14.63
C PRO A 92 -13.29 -16.05 -14.25
N LEU A 93 -12.77 -15.53 -13.13
CA LEU A 93 -12.99 -14.16 -12.70
C LEU A 93 -12.39 -13.15 -13.69
N MET A 94 -11.16 -13.38 -14.11
CA MET A 94 -10.47 -12.51 -15.08
C MET A 94 -11.17 -12.55 -16.45
N GLN A 95 -11.62 -13.73 -16.89
CA GLN A 95 -12.38 -13.87 -18.12
C GLN A 95 -13.69 -13.07 -18.06
N GLN A 96 -14.44 -13.15 -16.96
CA GLN A 96 -15.67 -12.41 -16.77
C GLN A 96 -15.39 -10.91 -16.73
N SER A 97 -14.39 -10.45 -15.97
CA SER A 97 -14.02 -9.03 -15.89
C SER A 97 -13.72 -8.44 -17.27
N LYS A 98 -13.00 -9.17 -18.10
CA LYS A 98 -12.72 -8.76 -19.49
C LYS A 98 -13.97 -8.67 -20.35
N GLN A 99 -14.89 -9.64 -20.23
CA GLN A 99 -16.15 -9.62 -20.95
C GLN A 99 -17.01 -8.42 -20.56
N GLU A 100 -16.96 -8.00 -19.31
CA GLU A 100 -17.68 -6.85 -18.77
C GLU A 100 -16.92 -5.52 -18.98
N GLY A 101 -15.71 -5.55 -19.54
CA GLY A 101 -14.89 -4.37 -19.84
C GLY A 101 -14.17 -3.77 -18.63
N TYR A 102 -14.00 -4.53 -17.55
CA TYR A 102 -13.24 -4.11 -16.39
C TYR A 102 -11.78 -4.53 -16.54
N PRO A 103 -10.82 -3.60 -16.39
CA PRO A 103 -9.41 -3.96 -16.30
C PRO A 103 -9.15 -4.78 -15.02
N VAL A 104 -8.14 -5.66 -15.10
CA VAL A 104 -7.73 -6.53 -14.00
C VAL A 104 -6.32 -6.16 -13.57
N ARG A 105 -6.17 -5.81 -12.28
CA ARG A 105 -4.89 -5.60 -11.62
C ARG A 105 -4.55 -6.79 -10.73
N ALA A 106 -3.42 -7.42 -10.96
CA ALA A 106 -2.98 -8.58 -10.20
C ALA A 106 -1.84 -8.22 -9.25
N TYR A 107 -2.03 -8.48 -7.95
CA TYR A 107 -1.00 -8.29 -6.93
C TYR A 107 -0.23 -9.58 -6.69
N ILE A 108 1.11 -9.49 -6.65
CA ILE A 108 2.00 -10.57 -6.25
C ILE A 108 2.63 -10.20 -4.90
N SER A 109 2.07 -10.74 -3.82
CA SER A 109 2.53 -10.51 -2.46
C SER A 109 3.86 -11.21 -2.18
N VAL A 110 4.60 -10.72 -1.19
CA VAL A 110 5.87 -11.25 -0.66
C VAL A 110 6.97 -11.40 -1.73
N ALA A 111 6.97 -10.52 -2.72
CA ALA A 111 7.92 -10.55 -3.83
C ALA A 111 9.38 -10.23 -3.44
N LEU A 112 9.60 -9.52 -2.33
CA LEU A 112 10.90 -9.12 -1.81
C LEU A 112 11.21 -9.66 -0.42
N GLY A 113 10.40 -10.61 0.04
CA GLY A 113 10.57 -11.29 1.32
C GLY A 113 9.25 -11.77 1.90
N CYS A 114 9.29 -12.95 2.52
CA CYS A 114 8.15 -13.63 3.10
C CYS A 114 8.30 -13.69 4.64
N PRO A 115 7.24 -13.42 5.42
CA PRO A 115 7.32 -13.48 6.89
C PRO A 115 7.53 -14.91 7.42
N PHE A 116 7.28 -15.91 6.58
CA PHE A 116 7.40 -17.33 6.95
C PHE A 116 8.66 -18.01 6.40
N GLU A 117 9.19 -17.53 5.26
CA GLU A 117 10.31 -18.13 4.54
C GLU A 117 11.57 -17.26 4.57
N GLY A 118 11.46 -16.03 5.08
CA GLY A 118 12.59 -15.10 5.17
C GLY A 118 12.70 -14.15 3.97
N PRO A 119 13.82 -13.42 3.91
CA PRO A 119 13.96 -12.31 2.99
C PRO A 119 14.25 -12.70 1.53
N ASP A 120 14.59 -13.96 1.26
CA ASP A 120 15.16 -14.41 -0.01
C ASP A 120 14.11 -15.07 -0.92
N THR A 121 13.03 -14.34 -1.23
CA THR A 121 12.08 -14.77 -2.27
C THR A 121 12.79 -14.82 -3.63
N ASP A 122 12.68 -15.95 -4.35
CA ASP A 122 13.29 -16.12 -5.66
C ASP A 122 12.64 -15.18 -6.70
N PRO A 123 13.37 -14.24 -7.31
CA PRO A 123 12.83 -13.31 -8.30
C PRO A 123 12.32 -14.02 -9.57
N HIS A 124 12.82 -15.21 -9.90
CA HIS A 124 12.33 -15.99 -11.06
C HIS A 124 10.92 -16.54 -10.82
N VAL A 125 10.59 -16.92 -9.57
CA VAL A 125 9.22 -17.30 -9.22
C VAL A 125 8.27 -16.12 -9.41
N VAL A 126 8.65 -14.93 -8.94
CA VAL A 126 7.85 -13.70 -9.13
C VAL A 126 7.67 -13.38 -10.61
N ALA A 127 8.74 -13.46 -11.40
CA ALA A 127 8.69 -13.18 -12.84
C ALA A 127 7.79 -14.17 -13.59
N ASN A 128 7.90 -15.47 -13.29
CA ASN A 128 7.06 -16.50 -13.91
C ASN A 128 5.57 -16.30 -13.56
N LEU A 129 5.25 -15.90 -12.33
CA LEU A 129 3.89 -15.58 -11.93
C LEU A 129 3.37 -14.33 -12.65
N ALA A 130 4.20 -13.29 -12.79
CA ALA A 130 3.84 -12.08 -13.52
C ALA A 130 3.50 -12.38 -14.98
N VAL A 131 4.36 -13.13 -15.68
CA VAL A 131 4.12 -13.56 -17.07
C VAL A 131 2.81 -14.35 -17.15
N LYS A 132 2.61 -15.33 -16.27
CA LYS A 132 1.40 -16.15 -16.27
C LYS A 132 0.13 -15.34 -16.05
N LEU A 133 0.15 -14.37 -15.15
CA LEU A 133 -0.99 -13.48 -14.89
C LEU A 133 -1.30 -12.58 -16.11
N LEU A 134 -0.27 -12.05 -16.77
CA LEU A 134 -0.44 -11.29 -18.02
C LEU A 134 -1.02 -12.16 -19.13
N GLU A 135 -0.54 -13.40 -19.31
CA GLU A 135 -1.08 -14.36 -20.27
C GLU A 135 -2.55 -14.72 -19.97
N MET A 136 -2.92 -14.80 -18.70
CA MET A 136 -4.30 -15.00 -18.26
C MET A 136 -5.17 -13.76 -18.49
N GLY A 137 -4.55 -12.59 -18.74
CA GLY A 137 -5.22 -11.37 -19.11
C GLY A 137 -5.27 -10.28 -18.05
N ALA A 138 -4.37 -10.27 -17.09
CA ALA A 138 -4.13 -9.10 -16.26
C ALA A 138 -3.68 -7.92 -17.11
N ASP A 139 -4.18 -6.72 -16.79
CA ASP A 139 -3.80 -5.48 -17.47
C ASP A 139 -2.61 -4.80 -16.78
N GLU A 140 -2.43 -5.08 -15.47
CA GLU A 140 -1.30 -4.56 -14.68
C GLU A 140 -0.92 -5.56 -13.59
N ILE A 141 0.38 -5.67 -13.30
CA ILE A 141 0.93 -6.48 -12.22
C ILE A 141 1.51 -5.56 -11.15
N SER A 142 0.94 -5.59 -9.95
CA SER A 142 1.51 -4.90 -8.78
C SER A 142 2.40 -5.85 -7.99
N VAL A 143 3.70 -5.61 -8.02
CA VAL A 143 4.71 -6.42 -7.32
C VAL A 143 4.93 -5.85 -5.92
N ALA A 144 4.61 -6.64 -4.88
CA ALA A 144 4.50 -6.14 -3.53
C ALA A 144 5.62 -6.61 -2.59
N ASP A 145 6.30 -5.64 -1.97
CA ASP A 145 7.15 -5.83 -0.78
C ASP A 145 6.28 -5.84 0.48
N THR A 146 5.51 -6.91 0.64
CA THR A 146 4.50 -7.06 1.70
C THR A 146 5.06 -6.95 3.12
N THR A 147 6.34 -7.21 3.29
CA THR A 147 7.01 -7.20 4.60
C THR A 147 7.87 -5.96 4.84
N GLY A 148 8.17 -5.19 3.79
CA GLY A 148 9.13 -4.11 3.82
C GLY A 148 10.59 -4.57 3.93
N MET A 149 10.86 -5.87 3.71
CA MET A 149 12.21 -6.45 3.72
C MET A 149 13.02 -6.15 2.46
N GLY A 150 12.40 -5.56 1.45
CA GLY A 150 13.03 -5.20 0.20
C GLY A 150 14.19 -4.23 0.41
N THR A 151 15.30 -4.49 -0.27
CA THR A 151 16.47 -3.61 -0.29
C THR A 151 16.77 -3.19 -1.72
N ALA A 152 17.49 -2.07 -1.89
CA ALA A 152 17.87 -1.57 -3.21
C ALA A 152 18.51 -2.63 -4.14
N PRO A 153 19.46 -3.46 -3.68
CA PRO A 153 20.01 -4.53 -4.52
C PRO A 153 18.98 -5.59 -4.93
N ARG A 154 18.08 -6.00 -4.01
CA ARG A 154 17.02 -6.99 -4.30
C ARG A 154 16.00 -6.44 -5.26
N THR A 155 15.54 -5.20 -5.05
CA THR A 155 14.62 -4.50 -5.96
C THR A 155 15.21 -4.42 -7.37
N ARG A 156 16.49 -4.05 -7.49
CA ARG A 156 17.18 -3.99 -8.78
C ARG A 156 17.26 -5.36 -9.46
N THR A 157 17.54 -6.42 -8.70
CA THR A 157 17.59 -7.80 -9.22
C THR A 157 16.21 -8.25 -9.66
N LEU A 158 15.17 -8.03 -8.85
CA LEU A 158 13.80 -8.41 -9.18
C LEU A 158 13.32 -7.73 -10.47
N LEU A 159 13.50 -6.41 -10.60
CA LEU A 159 13.10 -5.67 -11.80
C LEU A 159 13.85 -6.16 -13.05
N ARG A 160 15.15 -6.41 -12.94
CA ARG A 160 15.92 -6.99 -14.04
C ARG A 160 15.36 -8.36 -14.45
N THR A 161 15.06 -9.25 -13.49
CA THR A 161 14.52 -10.58 -13.78
C THR A 161 13.13 -10.50 -14.43
N LEU A 162 12.28 -9.56 -13.99
CA LEU A 162 10.98 -9.29 -14.65
C LEU A 162 11.16 -8.86 -16.11
N HIS A 163 12.09 -7.93 -16.38
CA HIS A 163 12.39 -7.48 -17.75
C HIS A 163 12.98 -8.60 -18.61
N GLU A 164 13.89 -9.40 -18.06
CA GLU A 164 14.47 -10.58 -18.75
C GLU A 164 13.39 -11.62 -19.11
N ALA A 165 12.32 -11.72 -18.32
CA ALA A 165 11.14 -12.53 -18.59
C ALA A 165 10.16 -11.90 -19.60
N GLY A 166 10.42 -10.68 -20.07
CA GLY A 166 9.60 -9.97 -21.05
C GLY A 166 8.48 -9.10 -20.48
N VAL A 167 8.42 -8.91 -19.16
CA VAL A 167 7.44 -8.00 -18.52
C VAL A 167 7.89 -6.56 -18.74
N ARG A 168 7.00 -5.73 -19.30
CA ARG A 168 7.30 -4.34 -19.65
C ARG A 168 7.04 -3.40 -18.45
N ASN A 169 7.70 -2.25 -18.43
CA ASN A 169 7.52 -1.25 -17.37
C ASN A 169 6.07 -0.73 -17.26
N GLU A 170 5.39 -0.60 -18.40
CA GLU A 170 3.99 -0.16 -18.45
C GLU A 170 3.00 -1.17 -17.90
N ASP A 171 3.39 -2.44 -17.80
CA ASP A 171 2.58 -3.51 -17.21
C ASP A 171 2.84 -3.67 -15.71
N LEU A 172 3.76 -2.86 -15.13
CA LEU A 172 4.20 -2.98 -13.75
C LEU A 172 3.77 -1.80 -12.87
N ALA A 173 3.26 -2.12 -11.70
CA ALA A 173 3.18 -1.25 -10.55
C ALA A 173 4.00 -1.84 -9.40
N LEU A 174 4.46 -1.00 -8.48
CA LEU A 174 5.18 -1.44 -7.29
C LEU A 174 4.46 -0.99 -6.02
N HIS A 175 4.41 -1.89 -5.06
CA HIS A 175 3.77 -1.70 -3.77
C HIS A 175 4.81 -1.94 -2.68
N PHE A 176 5.28 -0.86 -2.04
CA PHE A 176 6.30 -0.94 -1.02
C PHE A 176 5.74 -0.67 0.37
N HIS A 177 6.12 -1.54 1.33
CA HIS A 177 5.98 -1.27 2.75
C HIS A 177 7.24 -0.59 3.30
N ASP A 178 7.06 0.30 4.26
CA ASP A 178 8.13 1.08 4.86
C ASP A 178 8.57 0.58 6.24
N THR A 179 8.32 -0.71 6.52
CA THR A 179 8.63 -1.35 7.80
C THR A 179 10.08 -1.10 8.25
N PHE A 180 11.01 -1.19 7.33
CA PHE A 180 12.44 -0.96 7.58
C PHE A 180 12.96 0.37 6.99
N GLY A 181 12.06 1.30 6.65
CA GLY A 181 12.44 2.61 6.11
C GLY A 181 13.08 2.56 4.72
N GLN A 182 12.78 1.52 3.92
CA GLN A 182 13.41 1.33 2.61
C GLN A 182 12.48 1.63 1.43
N ALA A 183 11.20 1.94 1.67
CA ALA A 183 10.23 2.11 0.61
C ALA A 183 10.62 3.22 -0.38
N LEU A 184 11.03 4.40 0.10
CA LEU A 184 11.46 5.50 -0.77
C LEU A 184 12.76 5.18 -1.52
N VAL A 185 13.69 4.48 -0.88
CA VAL A 185 14.94 4.02 -1.53
C VAL A 185 14.61 3.06 -2.67
N ASN A 186 13.72 2.10 -2.44
CA ASN A 186 13.28 1.14 -3.44
C ASN A 186 12.48 1.83 -4.57
N THR A 187 11.68 2.85 -4.25
CA THR A 187 10.99 3.69 -5.24
C THR A 187 11.99 4.39 -6.16
N MET A 188 13.05 5.01 -5.59
CA MET A 188 14.08 5.69 -6.38
C MET A 188 14.77 4.75 -7.36
N ILE A 189 15.17 3.57 -6.89
CA ILE A 189 15.78 2.52 -7.74
C ILE A 189 14.84 2.10 -8.86
N SER A 190 13.55 2.00 -8.57
CA SER A 190 12.54 1.59 -9.53
C SER A 190 12.27 2.67 -10.58
N LEU A 191 12.26 3.95 -10.18
CA LEU A 191 12.17 5.09 -11.09
C LEU A 191 13.34 5.13 -12.07
N GLU A 192 14.57 4.87 -11.60
CA GLU A 192 15.78 4.78 -12.45
C GLU A 192 15.65 3.67 -13.51
N GLN A 193 14.94 2.58 -13.18
CA GLN A 193 14.67 1.49 -14.12
C GLN A 193 13.42 1.68 -14.97
N GLY A 194 12.76 2.83 -14.87
CA GLY A 194 11.67 3.21 -15.76
C GLY A 194 10.27 2.91 -15.23
N ILE A 195 10.11 2.38 -14.02
CA ILE A 195 8.79 2.20 -13.40
C ILE A 195 8.14 3.57 -13.11
N ARG A 196 6.82 3.65 -13.31
CA ARG A 196 6.05 4.90 -13.15
C ARG A 196 4.82 4.78 -12.27
N THR A 197 4.41 3.58 -11.90
CA THR A 197 3.23 3.32 -11.05
C THR A 197 3.66 2.79 -9.69
N PHE A 198 3.22 3.47 -8.63
CA PHE A 198 3.53 3.11 -7.24
C PHE A 198 2.28 3.21 -6.38
N ASP A 199 2.04 2.20 -5.56
CA ASP A 199 1.00 2.22 -4.54
C ASP A 199 1.50 2.93 -3.27
N SER A 200 0.60 3.66 -2.62
CA SER A 200 0.88 4.31 -1.33
C SER A 200 -0.41 4.46 -0.53
N ALA A 201 -0.28 4.75 0.75
CA ALA A 201 -1.42 5.02 1.59
C ALA A 201 -1.25 6.34 2.35
N VAL A 202 -2.33 7.12 2.42
CA VAL A 202 -2.36 8.39 3.16
C VAL A 202 -1.98 8.15 4.63
N GLY A 203 -1.07 8.94 5.15
CA GLY A 203 -0.56 8.80 6.52
C GLY A 203 0.23 7.52 6.78
N GLY A 204 0.57 6.74 5.75
CA GLY A 204 1.19 5.42 5.87
C GLY A 204 0.26 4.38 6.50
N LEU A 205 -1.06 4.56 6.34
CA LEU A 205 -2.06 3.66 6.90
C LEU A 205 -2.05 2.29 6.23
N GLY A 206 -2.52 1.28 6.96
CA GLY A 206 -2.52 -0.11 6.52
C GLY A 206 -1.26 -0.83 6.96
N GLY A 207 -1.14 -2.08 6.56
CA GLY A 207 -0.02 -2.96 6.89
C GLY A 207 -0.37 -4.42 6.72
N CYS A 208 0.61 -5.28 6.96
CA CYS A 208 0.43 -6.71 6.88
C CYS A 208 0.24 -7.29 8.29
N PRO A 209 -0.87 -8.01 8.59
CA PRO A 209 -1.07 -8.60 9.91
C PRO A 209 -0.04 -9.69 10.25
N TYR A 210 0.65 -10.22 9.24
CA TYR A 210 1.68 -11.25 9.39
C TYR A 210 3.11 -10.66 9.52
N SER A 211 3.25 -9.33 9.52
CA SER A 211 4.54 -8.65 9.72
C SER A 211 4.50 -7.82 11.01
N PRO A 212 4.81 -8.42 12.18
CA PRO A 212 4.80 -7.72 13.46
C PRO A 212 5.73 -6.49 13.46
N GLY A 213 5.24 -5.35 13.96
CA GLY A 213 5.99 -4.10 13.96
C GLY A 213 6.02 -3.37 12.60
N ALA A 214 5.32 -3.88 11.60
CA ALA A 214 5.20 -3.20 10.31
C ALA A 214 4.49 -1.85 10.50
N THR A 215 5.17 -0.77 10.12
CA THR A 215 4.59 0.57 10.11
C THR A 215 3.55 0.73 9.02
N GLY A 216 3.48 -0.20 8.06
CA GLY A 216 2.52 -0.23 6.98
C GLY A 216 3.10 0.23 5.65
N ASN A 217 2.20 0.70 4.80
CA ASN A 217 2.53 1.19 3.47
C ASN A 217 3.45 2.41 3.53
N VAL A 218 4.22 2.64 2.46
CA VAL A 218 4.80 3.96 2.23
C VAL A 218 3.70 5.02 2.26
N SER A 219 3.95 6.13 2.95
CA SER A 219 2.95 7.19 3.02
C SER A 219 2.86 7.93 1.68
N THR A 220 1.64 8.29 1.29
CA THR A 220 1.40 9.06 0.07
C THR A 220 2.10 10.42 0.14
N GLU A 221 2.07 11.07 1.29
CA GLU A 221 2.70 12.38 1.48
C GLU A 221 4.23 12.32 1.30
N ASP A 222 4.89 11.30 1.84
CA ASP A 222 6.34 11.14 1.70
C ASP A 222 6.72 10.80 0.25
N LEU A 223 5.93 9.94 -0.39
CA LEU A 223 6.10 9.59 -1.80
C LEU A 223 5.92 10.80 -2.71
N VAL A 224 4.83 11.56 -2.54
CA VAL A 224 4.53 12.76 -3.33
C VAL A 224 5.59 13.83 -3.12
N TYR A 225 5.99 14.08 -1.87
CA TYR A 225 7.08 15.02 -1.58
C TYR A 225 8.38 14.63 -2.30
N THR A 226 8.74 13.36 -2.24
CA THR A 226 9.94 12.82 -2.90
C THR A 226 9.85 13.01 -4.42
N LEU A 227 8.74 12.61 -5.04
CA LEU A 227 8.53 12.73 -6.48
C LEU A 227 8.56 14.19 -6.96
N HIS A 228 7.88 15.09 -6.22
CA HIS A 228 7.89 16.53 -6.53
C HIS A 228 9.30 17.13 -6.41
N SER A 229 10.10 16.72 -5.41
CA SER A 229 11.48 17.20 -5.25
C SER A 229 12.39 16.79 -6.41
N LEU A 230 12.02 15.74 -7.16
CA LEU A 230 12.69 15.27 -8.37
C LEU A 230 12.15 15.94 -9.65
N GLY A 231 11.18 16.84 -9.53
CA GLY A 231 10.55 17.54 -10.65
C GLY A 231 9.44 16.71 -11.33
N ALA A 232 9.00 15.59 -10.76
CA ALA A 232 7.87 14.83 -11.28
C ALA A 232 6.55 15.54 -10.96
N ASN A 233 5.61 15.49 -11.89
CA ASN A 233 4.23 15.94 -11.65
C ASN A 233 3.35 14.70 -11.38
N THR A 234 2.85 14.58 -10.16
CA THR A 234 1.98 13.46 -9.75
C THR A 234 0.49 13.80 -9.91
N GLY A 235 0.13 15.05 -10.11
CA GLY A 235 -1.24 15.54 -10.06
C GLY A 235 -1.85 15.56 -8.65
N VAL A 236 -1.08 15.22 -7.62
CA VAL A 236 -1.53 15.20 -6.21
C VAL A 236 -1.07 16.49 -5.52
N ASP A 237 -2.00 17.17 -4.85
CA ASP A 237 -1.69 18.32 -3.99
C ASP A 237 -1.15 17.84 -2.64
N LEU A 238 0.12 18.14 -2.36
CA LEU A 238 0.80 17.71 -1.14
C LEU A 238 0.17 18.30 0.13
N GLU A 239 -0.30 19.55 0.08
CA GLU A 239 -0.93 20.17 1.25
C GLU A 239 -2.27 19.52 1.57
N GLU A 240 -3.07 19.30 0.52
CA GLU A 240 -4.38 18.68 0.68
C GLU A 240 -4.29 17.22 1.15
N VAL A 241 -3.40 16.42 0.56
CA VAL A 241 -3.21 15.04 1.02
C VAL A 241 -2.64 14.99 2.45
N SER A 242 -1.83 16.00 2.85
CA SER A 242 -1.33 16.10 4.24
C SER A 242 -2.46 16.46 5.23
N ARG A 243 -3.42 17.31 4.83
CA ARG A 243 -4.62 17.59 5.65
C ARG A 243 -5.48 16.35 5.83
N ILE A 244 -5.72 15.64 4.72
CA ILE A 244 -6.47 14.36 4.73
C ILE A 244 -5.78 13.34 5.63
N GLY A 245 -4.44 13.20 5.51
CA GLY A 245 -3.65 12.28 6.34
C GLY A 245 -3.72 12.62 7.83
N GLY A 246 -3.64 13.90 8.16
CA GLY A 246 -3.80 14.37 9.53
C GLY A 246 -5.21 14.15 10.10
N TRP A 247 -6.23 14.38 9.28
CA TRP A 247 -7.62 14.16 9.64
C TRP A 247 -7.92 12.67 9.87
N ILE A 248 -7.69 11.81 8.86
CA ILE A 248 -8.06 10.40 8.95
C ILE A 248 -7.33 9.66 10.07
N THR A 249 -6.02 9.95 10.26
CA THR A 249 -5.26 9.33 11.35
C THR A 249 -5.77 9.78 12.71
N GLY A 250 -6.25 11.02 12.86
CA GLY A 250 -6.91 11.53 14.05
C GLY A 250 -8.24 10.82 14.32
N GLU A 251 -9.12 10.69 13.31
CA GLU A 251 -10.43 10.03 13.41
C GLU A 251 -10.32 8.56 13.87
N ILE A 252 -9.32 7.83 13.37
CA ILE A 252 -9.15 6.42 13.74
C ILE A 252 -8.22 6.20 14.93
N GLY A 253 -7.74 7.28 15.58
CA GLY A 253 -6.86 7.22 16.75
C GLY A 253 -5.49 6.60 16.47
N LYS A 254 -4.98 6.69 15.24
CA LYS A 254 -3.64 6.22 14.86
C LYS A 254 -2.68 7.37 14.62
N GLY A 255 -1.39 7.15 14.87
CA GLY A 255 -0.35 8.11 14.50
C GLY A 255 -0.20 8.22 12.99
N ASN A 256 -0.03 9.44 12.47
CA ASN A 256 0.40 9.66 11.10
C ASN A 256 1.89 9.26 10.97
N SER A 257 2.21 8.30 10.11
CA SER A 257 3.58 7.82 9.90
C SER A 257 4.39 8.74 8.98
N SER A 258 3.73 9.60 8.18
CA SER A 258 4.41 10.47 7.21
C SER A 258 5.26 11.53 7.89
N SER A 259 6.50 11.66 7.48
CA SER A 259 7.40 12.76 7.84
C SER A 259 7.03 14.04 7.09
N ALA A 260 6.82 13.96 5.77
CA ALA A 260 6.45 15.09 4.93
C ALA A 260 5.07 15.65 5.33
N GLY A 261 4.09 14.78 5.59
CA GLY A 261 2.75 15.18 6.04
C GLY A 261 2.79 15.95 7.36
N LYS A 262 3.52 15.45 8.36
CA LYS A 262 3.70 16.16 9.65
C LYS A 262 4.38 17.52 9.49
N ALA A 263 5.44 17.60 8.66
CA ALA A 263 6.18 18.83 8.42
C ALA A 263 5.30 19.86 7.68
N THR A 264 4.57 19.43 6.65
CA THR A 264 3.63 20.27 5.88
C THR A 264 2.54 20.81 6.78
N MET A 265 1.93 19.99 7.62
CA MET A 265 0.90 20.43 8.57
C MET A 265 1.43 21.41 9.62
N ALA A 266 2.66 21.22 10.10
CA ALA A 266 3.29 22.17 11.02
C ALA A 266 3.51 23.55 10.37
N ARG A 267 3.96 23.59 9.10
CA ARG A 267 4.11 24.81 8.32
C ARG A 267 2.77 25.53 8.14
N LEU A 268 1.73 24.82 7.69
CA LEU A 268 0.39 25.38 7.47
C LEU A 268 -0.23 25.97 8.73
N ARG A 269 -0.06 25.32 9.90
CA ARG A 269 -0.53 25.85 11.17
C ARG A 269 0.18 27.16 11.55
N ARG A 270 1.48 27.27 11.34
CA ARG A 270 2.24 28.50 11.59
C ARG A 270 1.78 29.65 10.69
N GLU A 271 1.57 29.37 9.39
CA GLU A 271 1.09 30.37 8.43
C GLU A 271 -0.32 30.89 8.78
N ALA A 272 -1.20 30.01 9.26
CA ALA A 272 -2.55 30.37 9.71
C ALA A 272 -2.57 31.18 11.02
N SER A 273 -1.46 31.17 11.79
CA SER A 273 -1.34 31.88 13.07
C SER A 273 -0.59 33.23 12.95
N ALA A 274 -0.06 33.53 11.78
CA ALA A 274 0.68 34.77 11.48
C ALA A 274 -0.22 35.84 10.86
#